data_a4a199bee1007e127ecaff48504769ed
#
_entry.id   a4a199bee1007e127ecaff48504769ed
#
_cell.length_a   1.000
_cell.length_b   1.000
_cell.length_c   1.000
_cell.angle_alpha   90.00
_cell.angle_beta   90.00
_cell.angle_gamma   90.00
#
_symmetry.space_group_name_H-M   'P 1'
#
loop_
_entity.id
_entity.type
_entity.pdbx_description
1 polymer ?
#
loop_
_entity_poly.entity_id
_entity_poly.type
_entity_poly.pdbx_seq_one_letter_code
_entity_poly.pdbx_strand_id
1 'polypeptide(L)'
;LGHHLDDAVETFYMNLWREGRIGCFSPVTQLARRGLPLIRPMLLATEHEVRCAVKEEDFPIVMSRCPADGVTVREQTKDFVRERCRTDHAFRQKTLHALQESGIDGWRPVHTGRTSNPSPKEGMHHADAEL
;
A
#
# COMPACT_ATOMS: atom_id res chain seq x y z
N LEU A 1 8.69 5.93 7.35
CA LEU A 1 8.82 6.79 6.18
C LEU A 1 7.46 7.34 5.73
N GLY A 2 7.47 8.55 5.18
CA GLY A 2 6.28 9.28 4.76
C GLY A 2 5.73 8.94 3.37
N HIS A 3 6.00 7.74 2.85
CA HIS A 3 5.42 7.32 1.58
C HIS A 3 3.92 7.12 1.71
N HIS A 4 3.17 7.59 0.71
CA HIS A 4 1.72 7.47 0.62
C HIS A 4 1.30 6.61 -0.60
N LEU A 5 -0.01 6.43 -0.80
CA LEU A 5 -0.54 5.57 -1.86
C LEU A 5 -0.06 5.98 -3.26
N ASP A 6 -0.02 7.28 -3.56
CA ASP A 6 0.44 7.75 -4.87
C ASP A 6 1.90 7.37 -5.13
N ASP A 7 2.78 7.43 -4.11
CA ASP A 7 4.17 6.96 -4.24
C ASP A 7 4.25 5.47 -4.59
N ALA A 8 3.40 4.65 -4.00
CA ALA A 8 3.35 3.21 -4.29
C ALA A 8 2.88 2.95 -5.72
N VAL A 9 1.82 3.62 -6.15
CA VAL A 9 1.29 3.51 -7.52
C VAL A 9 2.33 3.97 -8.54
N GLU A 10 2.96 5.12 -8.33
CA GLU A 10 4.02 5.63 -9.20
C GLU A 10 5.21 4.66 -9.28
N THR A 11 5.66 4.15 -8.14
CA THR A 11 6.78 3.20 -8.09
C THR A 11 6.45 1.91 -8.81
N PHE A 12 5.24 1.39 -8.67
CA PHE A 12 4.80 0.19 -9.37
C PHE A 12 4.85 0.38 -10.89
N TYR A 13 4.27 1.46 -11.41
CA TYR A 13 4.26 1.72 -12.86
C TYR A 13 5.63 2.09 -13.40
N MET A 14 6.46 2.80 -12.64
CA MET A 14 7.83 3.10 -13.02
C MET A 14 8.66 1.82 -13.17
N ASN A 15 8.56 0.88 -12.24
CA ASN A 15 9.22 -0.41 -12.32
C ASN A 15 8.73 -1.22 -13.52
N LEU A 16 7.41 -1.22 -13.77
CA LEU A 16 6.82 -1.96 -14.88
C LEU A 16 7.33 -1.47 -16.24
N TRP A 17 7.39 -0.16 -16.45
CA TRP A 17 7.76 0.40 -17.75
C TRP A 17 9.25 0.52 -17.99
N ARG A 18 9.98 0.89 -16.96
CA ARG A 18 11.42 1.19 -17.11
C ARG A 18 12.27 -0.04 -16.91
N GLU A 19 11.87 -0.88 -15.99
CA GLU A 19 12.67 -2.04 -15.60
C GLU A 19 12.08 -3.36 -16.12
N GLY A 20 10.87 -3.33 -16.69
CA GLY A 20 10.14 -4.54 -17.11
C GLY A 20 9.87 -5.48 -15.92
N ARG A 21 9.72 -4.93 -14.73
CA ARG A 21 9.62 -5.68 -13.48
C ARG A 21 8.33 -5.36 -12.76
N ILE A 22 7.63 -6.40 -12.30
CA ILE A 22 6.51 -6.25 -11.37
C ILE A 22 7.10 -6.13 -9.97
N GLY A 23 6.87 -5.00 -9.30
CA GLY A 23 7.38 -4.78 -7.95
C GLY A 23 7.10 -3.37 -7.43
N CYS A 24 7.16 -3.25 -6.11
CA CYS A 24 7.04 -2.00 -5.39
C CYS A 24 7.89 -2.08 -4.12
N PHE A 25 8.11 -0.98 -3.44
CA PHE A 25 8.74 -1.04 -2.12
C PHE A 25 7.81 -1.74 -1.11
N SER A 26 8.41 -2.41 -0.13
CA SER A 26 7.64 -3.13 0.91
C SER A 26 6.98 -2.16 1.88
N PRO A 27 5.75 -2.44 2.36
CA PRO A 27 5.12 -1.69 3.45
C PRO A 27 5.95 -1.70 4.74
N VAL A 28 6.60 -2.82 5.01
CA VAL A 28 7.53 -3.02 6.13
C VAL A 28 8.84 -3.59 5.62
N THR A 29 9.96 -2.95 5.93
CA THR A 29 11.29 -3.41 5.55
C THR A 29 12.11 -3.67 6.79
N GLN A 30 12.67 -4.88 6.95
CA GLN A 30 13.59 -5.19 8.04
C GLN A 30 14.99 -4.68 7.71
N LEU A 31 15.52 -3.80 8.54
CA LEU A 31 16.88 -3.30 8.43
C LEU A 31 17.84 -4.29 9.12
N ALA A 32 18.38 -5.22 8.31
CA ALA A 32 19.18 -6.36 8.80
C ALA A 32 20.34 -5.96 9.74
N ARG A 33 21.03 -4.85 9.46
CA ARG A 33 22.18 -4.39 10.25
C ARG A 33 21.81 -3.85 11.64
N ARG A 34 20.56 -3.42 11.85
CA ARG A 34 20.11 -2.75 13.08
C ARG A 34 18.97 -3.47 13.78
N GLY A 35 18.43 -4.54 13.20
CA GLY A 35 17.30 -5.28 13.73
C GLY A 35 16.01 -4.45 13.86
N LEU A 36 15.92 -3.31 13.20
CA LEU A 36 14.78 -2.40 13.29
C LEU A 36 13.87 -2.53 12.08
N PRO A 37 12.54 -2.62 12.29
CA PRO A 37 11.59 -2.54 11.20
C PRO A 37 11.41 -1.08 10.75
N LEU A 38 11.50 -0.84 9.45
CA LEU A 38 11.15 0.42 8.82
C LEU A 38 9.72 0.31 8.29
N ILE A 39 8.82 1.13 8.79
CA ILE A 39 7.40 1.11 8.43
C ILE A 39 7.01 2.32 7.57
N ARG A 40 5.91 2.17 6.79
CA ARG A 40 5.32 3.21 5.95
C ARG A 40 3.82 3.33 6.26
N PRO A 41 3.44 4.00 7.35
CA PRO A 41 2.07 3.95 7.86
C PRO A 41 1.03 4.66 6.99
N MET A 42 1.44 5.56 6.07
CA MET A 42 0.52 6.32 5.21
C MET A 42 0.24 5.68 3.86
N LEU A 43 0.65 4.44 3.61
CA LEU A 43 0.50 3.77 2.31
C LEU A 43 -0.95 3.58 1.84
N LEU A 44 -1.92 3.67 2.72
CA LEU A 44 -3.35 3.58 2.37
C LEU A 44 -3.99 4.95 2.15
N ALA A 45 -3.28 6.04 2.48
CA ALA A 45 -3.74 7.41 2.26
C ALA A 45 -3.23 7.94 0.92
N THR A 46 -4.07 8.67 0.20
CA THR A 46 -3.67 9.39 -1.01
C THR A 46 -2.87 10.65 -0.66
N GLU A 47 -2.07 11.15 -1.61
CA GLU A 47 -1.38 12.44 -1.45
C GLU A 47 -2.37 13.58 -1.13
N HIS A 48 -3.56 13.53 -1.75
CA HIS A 48 -4.62 14.52 -1.50
C HIS A 48 -5.10 14.51 -0.04
N GLU A 49 -5.38 13.33 0.53
CA GLU A 49 -5.79 13.19 1.92
C GLU A 49 -4.71 13.67 2.89
N VAL A 50 -3.44 13.34 2.62
CA VAL A 50 -2.31 13.84 3.41
C VAL A 50 -2.23 15.36 3.36
N ARG A 51 -2.38 15.97 2.17
CA ARG A 51 -2.37 17.43 2.01
C ARG A 51 -3.54 18.12 2.73
N CYS A 52 -4.72 17.52 2.72
CA CYS A 52 -5.87 18.02 3.47
C CYS A 52 -5.59 18.00 4.97
N ALA A 53 -5.12 16.89 5.51
CA ALA A 53 -4.78 16.78 6.93
C ALA A 53 -3.70 17.79 7.36
N VAL A 54 -2.66 18.01 6.53
CA VAL A 54 -1.62 19.02 6.79
C VAL A 54 -2.21 20.43 6.91
N LYS A 55 -3.21 20.78 6.06
CA LYS A 55 -3.87 22.08 6.11
C LYS A 55 -4.80 22.21 7.31
N GLU A 56 -5.55 21.17 7.63
CA GLU A 56 -6.50 21.16 8.76
C GLU A 56 -5.79 21.29 10.10
N GLU A 57 -4.64 20.63 10.23
CA GLU A 57 -3.84 20.61 11.47
C GLU A 57 -2.74 21.70 11.51
N ASP A 58 -2.66 22.54 10.48
CA ASP A 58 -1.66 23.62 10.35
C ASP A 58 -0.20 23.14 10.55
N PHE A 59 0.14 21.98 9.99
CA PHE A 59 1.50 21.46 10.07
C PHE A 59 2.47 22.28 9.21
N PRO A 60 3.68 22.57 9.70
CA PRO A 60 4.68 23.28 8.92
C PRO A 60 5.17 22.41 7.75
N ILE A 61 5.13 22.94 6.54
CA ILE A 61 5.64 22.28 5.34
C ILE A 61 7.09 22.68 5.12
N VAL A 62 7.99 21.70 5.10
CA VAL A 62 9.39 21.88 4.72
C VAL A 62 9.55 21.55 3.24
N MET A 63 9.91 22.52 2.44
CA MET A 63 10.17 22.33 1.01
C MET A 63 11.49 21.59 0.81
N SER A 64 11.46 20.54 -0.04
CA SER A 64 12.68 19.86 -0.46
C SER A 64 13.59 20.81 -1.24
N ARG A 65 14.89 20.79 -0.92
CA ARG A 65 15.93 21.55 -1.65
C ARG A 65 16.74 20.64 -2.59
N CYS A 66 16.24 19.43 -2.88
CA CYS A 66 16.97 18.49 -3.72
C CYS A 66 16.98 18.97 -5.18
N PRO A 67 18.17 19.17 -5.83
CA PRO A 67 18.25 19.61 -7.22
C PRO A 67 17.71 18.59 -8.22
N ALA A 68 17.49 17.33 -7.81
CA ALA A 68 16.93 16.26 -8.62
C ALA A 68 15.39 16.27 -8.69
N ASP A 69 14.74 17.18 -7.96
CA ASP A 69 13.30 17.41 -8.07
C ASP A 69 13.00 18.19 -9.35
N GLY A 70 12.63 17.53 -10.43
CA GLY A 70 12.08 18.31 -11.51
C GLY A 70 12.05 17.76 -12.92
N VAL A 71 12.88 16.87 -13.38
CA VAL A 71 12.75 16.32 -14.75
C VAL A 71 13.21 14.87 -14.77
N THR A 72 12.62 14.08 -13.91
CA THR A 72 12.96 12.67 -13.81
C THR A 72 11.87 11.83 -14.45
N VAL A 73 12.20 10.60 -14.76
CA VAL A 73 11.29 9.51 -15.10
C VAL A 73 10.09 9.44 -14.15
N ARG A 74 10.29 9.84 -12.91
CA ARG A 74 9.26 9.91 -11.89
C ARG A 74 8.17 10.94 -12.23
N GLU A 75 8.54 12.10 -12.76
CA GLU A 75 7.58 13.12 -13.18
C GLU A 75 6.70 12.64 -14.34
N GLN A 76 7.29 11.97 -15.32
CA GLN A 76 6.52 11.34 -16.41
C GLN A 76 5.54 10.29 -15.90
N THR A 77 5.96 9.51 -14.89
CA THR A 77 5.08 8.51 -14.27
C THR A 77 3.94 9.16 -13.48
N LYS A 78 4.22 10.26 -12.78
CA LYS A 78 3.20 11.06 -12.09
C LYS A 78 2.15 11.59 -13.07
N ASP A 79 2.57 12.13 -14.20
CA ASP A 79 1.65 12.65 -15.23
C ASP A 79 0.77 11.54 -15.79
N PHE A 80 1.33 10.37 -16.04
CA PHE A 80 0.55 9.20 -16.48
C PHE A 80 -0.48 8.77 -15.41
N VAL A 81 -0.06 8.62 -14.16
CA VAL A 81 -0.96 8.21 -13.07
C VAL A 81 -2.07 9.25 -12.90
N ARG A 82 -1.73 10.54 -12.97
CA ARG A 82 -2.70 11.64 -12.90
C ARG A 82 -3.73 11.55 -14.01
N GLU A 83 -3.29 11.35 -15.24
CA GLU A 83 -4.18 11.22 -16.39
C GLU A 83 -5.09 9.98 -16.28
N ARG A 84 -4.55 8.84 -15.83
CA ARG A 84 -5.36 7.64 -15.60
C ARG A 84 -6.41 7.86 -14.52
N CYS A 85 -6.07 8.55 -13.45
CA CYS A 85 -7.03 8.86 -12.38
C CYS A 85 -8.13 9.83 -12.80
N ARG A 86 -7.92 10.65 -13.84
CA ARG A 86 -8.96 11.50 -14.42
C ARG A 86 -10.00 10.69 -15.17
N THR A 87 -9.61 9.63 -15.86
CA THR A 87 -10.50 8.75 -16.64
C THR A 87 -11.07 7.60 -15.82
N ASP A 88 -10.35 7.16 -14.78
CA ASP A 88 -10.77 6.09 -13.86
C ASP A 88 -10.44 6.48 -12.41
N HIS A 89 -11.43 6.99 -11.71
CA HIS A 89 -11.27 7.42 -10.31
C HIS A 89 -10.85 6.29 -9.36
N ALA A 90 -11.10 5.04 -9.73
CA ALA A 90 -10.71 3.86 -8.96
C ALA A 90 -9.29 3.36 -9.30
N PHE A 91 -8.56 4.01 -10.20
CA PHE A 91 -7.26 3.54 -10.70
C PHE A 91 -6.24 3.26 -9.58
N ARG A 92 -6.11 4.18 -8.61
CA ARG A 92 -5.22 3.98 -7.46
C ARG A 92 -5.64 2.79 -6.61
N GLN A 93 -6.93 2.67 -6.34
CA GLN A 93 -7.48 1.59 -5.52
C GLN A 93 -7.36 0.24 -6.21
N LYS A 94 -7.56 0.18 -7.52
CA LYS A 94 -7.33 -1.03 -8.32
C LYS A 94 -5.86 -1.46 -8.29
N THR A 95 -4.93 -0.50 -8.37
CA THR A 95 -3.50 -0.78 -8.26
C THR A 95 -3.13 -1.27 -6.86
N LEU A 96 -3.66 -0.63 -5.81
CA LEU A 96 -3.48 -1.07 -4.43
C LEU A 96 -3.99 -2.50 -4.23
N HIS A 97 -5.20 -2.77 -4.70
CA HIS A 97 -5.80 -4.10 -4.63
C HIS A 97 -4.92 -5.16 -5.33
N ALA A 98 -4.44 -4.85 -6.53
CA ALA A 98 -3.55 -5.75 -7.27
C ALA A 98 -2.24 -6.02 -6.51
N LEU A 99 -1.64 -5.01 -5.90
CA LEU A 99 -0.45 -5.17 -5.04
C LEU A 99 -0.75 -6.07 -3.85
N GLN A 100 -1.87 -5.87 -3.16
CA GLN A 100 -2.27 -6.64 -2.00
C GLN A 100 -2.58 -8.09 -2.34
N GLU A 101 -3.35 -8.33 -3.40
CA GLU A 101 -3.71 -9.68 -3.84
C GLU A 101 -2.50 -10.47 -4.37
N SER A 102 -1.55 -9.80 -5.03
CA SER A 102 -0.33 -10.46 -5.51
C SER A 102 0.61 -10.88 -4.38
N GLY A 103 0.56 -10.17 -3.24
CA GLY A 103 1.46 -10.40 -2.12
C GLY A 103 2.93 -10.09 -2.41
N ILE A 104 3.25 -9.46 -3.55
CA ILE A 104 4.63 -9.08 -3.92
C ILE A 104 5.21 -8.11 -2.89
N ASP A 105 6.51 -8.21 -2.67
CA ASP A 105 7.27 -7.30 -1.79
C ASP A 105 6.64 -7.10 -0.39
N GLY A 106 5.92 -8.11 0.09
CA GLY A 106 5.29 -8.07 1.42
C GLY A 106 3.97 -7.31 1.49
N TRP A 107 3.42 -6.89 0.36
CA TRP A 107 2.06 -6.36 0.31
C TRP A 107 1.06 -7.47 0.62
N ARG A 108 0.08 -7.18 1.48
CA ARG A 108 -0.99 -8.12 1.86
C ARG A 108 -2.27 -7.34 2.11
N PRO A 109 -3.45 -7.98 1.94
CA PRO A 109 -4.71 -7.38 2.35
C PRO A 109 -4.65 -6.97 3.82
N VAL A 110 -5.12 -5.77 4.13
CA VAL A 110 -5.36 -5.37 5.52
C VAL A 110 -6.62 -6.10 5.97
N HIS A 111 -6.44 -7.21 6.67
CA HIS A 111 -7.55 -7.83 7.39
C HIS A 111 -7.97 -6.88 8.52
N THR A 112 -8.95 -6.03 8.27
CA THR A 112 -9.67 -5.40 9.36
C THR A 112 -10.38 -6.53 10.09
N GLY A 113 -9.78 -6.95 11.21
CA GLY A 113 -10.22 -8.12 11.95
C GLY A 113 -11.65 -8.01 12.46
N ARG A 114 -12.60 -8.44 11.63
CA ARG A 114 -13.77 -9.14 12.15
C ARG A 114 -13.34 -10.59 12.29
N THR A 115 -12.94 -10.95 13.49
CA THR A 115 -12.87 -12.34 13.90
C THR A 115 -14.27 -12.93 13.74
N SER A 116 -14.49 -13.62 12.63
CA SER A 116 -15.58 -14.60 12.58
C SER A 116 -15.20 -15.67 13.58
N ASN A 117 -15.82 -15.61 14.74
CA ASN A 117 -15.76 -16.64 15.75
C ASN A 117 -16.15 -17.97 15.09
N PRO A 118 -15.31 -19.01 15.03
CA PRO A 118 -15.73 -20.29 14.53
C PRO A 118 -16.81 -20.81 15.47
N SER A 119 -18.00 -21.04 14.95
CA SER A 119 -19.08 -21.70 15.67
C SER A 119 -18.57 -23.03 16.24
N PRO A 120 -18.89 -23.35 17.50
CA PRO A 120 -18.52 -24.64 18.08
C PRO A 120 -19.20 -25.74 17.26
N LYS A 121 -18.40 -26.65 16.75
CA LYS A 121 -18.92 -27.89 16.17
C LYS A 121 -19.61 -28.66 17.30
N GLU A 122 -20.90 -28.76 17.17
CA GLU A 122 -21.69 -29.69 18.00
C GLU A 122 -21.11 -31.10 17.82
N GLY A 123 -20.64 -31.64 18.92
CA GLY A 123 -20.18 -33.00 19.01
C GLY A 123 -21.35 -33.94 18.79
N MET A 124 -21.29 -34.70 17.74
CA MET A 124 -22.20 -35.80 17.48
C MET A 124 -21.80 -36.95 18.40
N HIS A 125 -22.55 -37.08 19.49
CA HIS A 125 -22.52 -38.30 20.29
C HIS A 125 -23.09 -39.43 19.45
N HIS A 126 -22.26 -40.38 19.07
CA HIS A 126 -22.71 -41.71 18.74
C HIS A 126 -22.64 -42.53 20.01
N ALA A 127 -23.80 -42.82 20.53
CA ALA A 127 -24.00 -43.87 21.50
C ALA A 127 -24.23 -45.14 20.68
N ASP A 128 -23.27 -46.03 20.69
CA ASP A 128 -23.52 -47.43 20.33
C ASP A 128 -23.72 -48.21 21.63
N ALA A 129 -24.98 -48.56 21.80
CA ALA A 129 -25.38 -49.61 22.72
C ALA A 129 -25.33 -50.92 21.97
N GLU A 130 -24.54 -51.85 22.49
CA GLU A 130 -24.78 -53.28 22.23
C GLU A 130 -24.27 -54.12 23.40
N LEU A 131 -25.19 -54.79 23.96
CA LEU A 131 -25.27 -56.23 24.38
C LEU A 131 -24.02 -56.79 25.07
#